data_0b18915e663369592b8a5449c69fa0f8
#
_entry.id   0b18915e663369592b8a5449c69fa0f8
#
_cell.length_a   1.000
_cell.length_b   1.000
_cell.length_c   1.000
_cell.angle_alpha   90.00
_cell.angle_beta   90.00
_cell.angle_gamma   90.00
#
_symmetry.space_group_name_H-M   'P 1'
#
loop_
_entity.id
_entity.type
_entity.pdbx_description
1 polymer ?
#
loop_
_entity_poly.entity_id
_entity_poly.type
_entity_poly.pdbx_seq_one_letter_code
_entity_poly.pdbx_strand_id
1 'polypeptide(L)'
;MTMAAKIEFKASAQFNPVFRPVNEWRGRYRILKGSAGSGKSVNIAQDYIAKMSDPAYIGANLLVVRKIEETNRDSTFAELQAAIYRMFGPYAERFWKVNLNPLSLECKITGNRIIFRGVKDQRQREKVKSITFKNGKLVWIWCEEATELLSEDVDILDDRLRGKLDGMNPNLYYQITMTFNPVSATHWIKARYFDKADPDVLAHHSTYKTNRFIDPAYYRRMERRKEEDPEGYRVYGLGEWGELGGLILTNFEVHDFKVNRDAFDAFYYGQDFGYNHANAILGVGWKDGEVY
;
A
#
# COMPACT_ATOMS: atom_id res chain seq x y z
N MET A 1 32.72 0.14 -31.86
CA MET A 1 31.40 0.77 -31.55
C MET A 1 30.45 -0.32 -31.17
N THR A 2 30.19 -0.50 -29.88
CA THR A 2 29.20 -1.49 -29.36
C THR A 2 27.84 -0.90 -29.65
N MET A 3 27.02 -1.55 -30.49
CA MET A 3 25.63 -1.17 -30.69
C MET A 3 24.94 -1.12 -29.32
N ALA A 4 24.43 0.04 -28.95
CA ALA A 4 23.59 0.17 -27.78
C ALA A 4 22.35 -0.69 -28.01
N ALA A 5 22.15 -1.73 -27.21
CA ALA A 5 20.97 -2.58 -27.29
C ALA A 5 19.76 -1.73 -26.89
N LYS A 6 18.90 -1.43 -27.86
CA LYS A 6 17.63 -0.76 -27.62
C LYS A 6 16.60 -1.82 -27.21
N ILE A 7 16.03 -1.71 -26.02
CA ILE A 7 14.93 -2.55 -25.58
C ILE A 7 13.64 -1.77 -25.78
N GLU A 8 12.76 -2.31 -26.57
CA GLU A 8 11.41 -1.77 -26.78
C GLU A 8 10.39 -2.76 -26.20
N PHE A 9 9.48 -2.26 -25.40
CA PHE A 9 8.31 -3.03 -24.96
C PHE A 9 7.02 -2.26 -25.28
N LYS A 10 5.98 -3.00 -25.67
CA LYS A 10 4.67 -2.41 -25.90
C LYS A 10 3.99 -2.15 -24.56
N ALA A 11 3.83 -0.90 -24.16
CA ALA A 11 3.14 -0.54 -22.92
C ALA A 11 1.73 -1.17 -22.85
N SER A 12 1.04 -1.22 -23.98
CA SER A 12 -0.27 -1.89 -24.07
C SER A 12 -0.25 -3.40 -23.80
N ALA A 13 0.90 -4.07 -23.90
CA ALA A 13 1.03 -5.49 -23.56
C ALA A 13 1.32 -5.72 -22.07
N GLN A 14 1.88 -4.73 -21.39
CA GLN A 14 2.34 -4.82 -20.00
C GLN A 14 1.37 -4.19 -19.01
N PHE A 15 0.79 -3.04 -19.35
CA PHE A 15 -0.02 -2.25 -18.43
C PHE A 15 -1.52 -2.41 -18.67
N ASN A 16 -2.28 -2.51 -17.59
CA ASN A 16 -3.72 -2.43 -17.66
C ASN A 16 -4.16 -0.96 -17.84
N PRO A 17 -4.96 -0.62 -18.86
CA PRO A 17 -5.37 0.76 -19.15
C PRO A 17 -6.00 1.50 -17.98
N VAL A 18 -6.68 0.79 -17.07
CA VAL A 18 -7.32 1.39 -15.88
C VAL A 18 -6.32 2.15 -14.99
N PHE A 19 -5.04 1.80 -15.04
CA PHE A 19 -3.98 2.44 -14.26
C PHE A 19 -3.25 3.57 -15.02
N ARG A 20 -3.65 3.90 -16.24
CA ARG A 20 -3.01 4.99 -16.98
C ARG A 20 -2.97 6.31 -16.19
N PRO A 21 -4.08 6.79 -15.58
CA PRO A 21 -4.03 8.02 -14.77
C PRO A 21 -3.08 7.91 -13.58
N VAL A 22 -2.95 6.70 -13.00
CA VAL A 22 -2.05 6.41 -11.88
C VAL A 22 -0.59 6.54 -12.31
N ASN A 23 -0.24 5.99 -13.47
CA ASN A 23 1.15 5.96 -13.95
C ASN A 23 1.61 7.34 -14.48
N GLU A 24 0.68 8.15 -14.97
CA GLU A 24 0.93 9.53 -15.43
C GLU A 24 0.93 10.56 -14.29
N TRP A 25 0.37 10.22 -13.12
CA TRP A 25 0.28 11.14 -11.99
C TRP A 25 1.64 11.45 -11.37
N ARG A 26 1.91 12.74 -11.13
CA ARG A 26 3.17 13.25 -10.54
C ARG A 26 2.96 14.03 -9.24
N GLY A 27 1.74 14.10 -8.71
CA GLY A 27 1.47 14.72 -7.41
C GLY A 27 2.04 13.90 -6.26
N ARG A 28 1.96 14.47 -5.06
CA ARG A 28 2.60 13.94 -3.84
C ARG A 28 2.11 12.56 -3.43
N TYR A 29 0.80 12.30 -3.53
CA TYR A 29 0.20 11.07 -3.03
C TYR A 29 -0.55 10.33 -4.12
N ARG A 30 -0.24 9.06 -4.26
CA ARG A 30 -0.84 8.12 -5.21
C ARG A 30 -1.42 6.95 -4.41
N ILE A 31 -2.74 6.98 -4.16
CA ILE A 31 -3.43 6.11 -3.21
C ILE A 31 -4.36 5.16 -3.95
N LEU A 32 -3.99 3.88 -3.99
CA LEU A 32 -4.69 2.84 -4.75
C LEU A 32 -5.40 1.86 -3.82
N LYS A 33 -6.70 2.04 -3.66
CA LYS A 33 -7.55 1.01 -3.08
C LYS A 33 -8.12 0.09 -4.16
N GLY A 34 -8.41 -1.14 -3.81
CA GLY A 34 -9.12 -2.01 -4.75
C GLY A 34 -9.17 -3.45 -4.32
N SER A 35 -9.85 -4.24 -5.14
CA SER A 35 -10.05 -5.67 -4.89
C SER A 35 -8.75 -6.48 -4.98
N ALA A 36 -8.78 -7.67 -4.40
CA ALA A 36 -7.80 -8.70 -4.73
C ALA A 36 -7.89 -9.03 -6.23
N GLY A 37 -6.76 -9.30 -6.87
CA GLY A 37 -6.71 -9.57 -8.30
C GLY A 37 -6.96 -8.38 -9.23
N SER A 38 -7.08 -7.14 -8.71
CA SER A 38 -7.22 -5.94 -9.55
C SER A 38 -5.95 -5.55 -10.31
N GLY A 39 -4.78 -6.08 -9.92
CA GLY A 39 -3.51 -5.80 -10.55
C GLY A 39 -2.78 -4.56 -10.04
N LYS A 40 -3.17 -3.99 -8.89
CA LYS A 40 -2.54 -2.80 -8.29
C LYS A 40 -1.03 -2.95 -8.13
N SER A 41 -0.60 -3.96 -7.36
CA SER A 41 0.82 -4.18 -7.01
C SER A 41 1.64 -4.49 -8.24
N VAL A 42 1.11 -5.33 -9.15
CA VAL A 42 1.73 -5.63 -10.46
C VAL A 42 1.96 -4.36 -11.26
N ASN A 43 0.93 -3.50 -11.38
CA ASN A 43 1.05 -2.24 -12.11
C ASN A 43 2.09 -1.30 -11.49
N ILE A 44 2.09 -1.14 -10.16
CA ILE A 44 3.04 -0.26 -9.47
C ILE A 44 4.47 -0.78 -9.61
N ALA A 45 4.68 -2.10 -9.50
CA ALA A 45 5.99 -2.70 -9.74
C ALA A 45 6.48 -2.43 -11.17
N GLN A 46 5.62 -2.64 -12.17
CA GLN A 46 5.95 -2.37 -13.58
C GLN A 46 6.23 -0.88 -13.82
N ASP A 47 5.42 0.02 -13.27
CA ASP A 47 5.60 1.47 -13.41
C ASP A 47 6.95 1.92 -12.85
N TYR A 48 7.31 1.44 -11.65
CA TYR A 48 8.61 1.76 -11.06
C TYR A 48 9.77 1.15 -11.83
N ILE A 49 9.68 -0.10 -12.27
CA ILE A 49 10.76 -0.71 -13.08
C ILE A 49 10.96 0.05 -14.41
N ALA A 50 9.88 0.45 -15.06
CA ALA A 50 9.96 1.26 -16.27
C ALA A 50 10.66 2.61 -15.99
N LYS A 51 10.19 3.38 -15.00
CA LYS A 51 10.76 4.68 -14.62
C LYS A 51 12.21 4.57 -14.14
N MET A 52 12.53 3.58 -13.33
CA MET A 52 13.88 3.36 -12.80
C MET A 52 14.88 2.99 -13.89
N SER A 53 14.40 2.41 -15.00
CA SER A 53 15.22 2.04 -16.17
C SER A 53 15.36 3.16 -17.20
N ASP A 54 14.51 4.18 -17.14
CA ASP A 54 14.49 5.28 -18.09
C ASP A 54 15.55 6.33 -17.70
N PRO A 55 16.50 6.66 -18.61
CA PRO A 55 17.47 7.73 -18.39
C PRO A 55 16.85 9.09 -18.03
N ALA A 56 15.58 9.33 -18.40
CA ALA A 56 14.83 10.53 -18.00
C ALA A 56 14.65 10.65 -16.49
N TYR A 57 14.87 9.60 -15.70
CA TYR A 57 14.76 9.60 -14.24
C TYR A 57 16.08 9.24 -13.53
N ILE A 58 17.21 9.47 -14.16
CA ILE A 58 18.52 9.27 -13.50
C ILE A 58 18.57 10.06 -12.20
N GLY A 59 19.02 9.40 -11.13
CA GLY A 59 19.07 9.96 -9.77
C GLY A 59 17.84 9.70 -8.93
N ALA A 60 16.80 9.05 -9.48
CA ALA A 60 15.64 8.60 -8.71
C ALA A 60 15.97 7.34 -7.92
N ASN A 61 15.68 7.33 -6.62
CA ASN A 61 15.72 6.10 -5.82
C ASN A 61 14.36 5.86 -5.16
N LEU A 62 14.04 4.58 -4.99
CA LEU A 62 12.78 4.09 -4.44
C LEU A 62 13.01 3.36 -3.12
N LEU A 63 12.20 3.70 -2.13
CA LEU A 63 12.05 2.92 -0.89
C LEU A 63 10.72 2.16 -0.96
N VAL A 64 10.78 0.85 -0.78
CA VAL A 64 9.60 -0.01 -0.67
C VAL A 64 9.40 -0.39 0.80
N VAL A 65 8.18 -0.23 1.29
CA VAL A 65 7.85 -0.39 2.71
C VAL A 65 6.70 -1.37 2.89
N ARG A 66 6.88 -2.31 3.81
CA ARG A 66 5.84 -3.12 4.44
C ARG A 66 5.87 -2.88 5.94
N LYS A 67 4.79 -3.23 6.66
CA LYS A 67 4.82 -3.17 8.13
C LYS A 67 5.96 -4.01 8.71
N ILE A 68 6.11 -5.23 8.22
CA ILE A 68 7.14 -6.19 8.61
C ILE A 68 8.18 -6.28 7.49
N GLU A 69 9.47 -6.03 7.79
CA GLU A 69 10.54 -5.95 6.77
C GLU A 69 10.70 -7.26 5.98
N GLU A 70 10.63 -8.38 6.66
CA GLU A 70 10.83 -9.71 6.11
C GLU A 70 9.80 -10.07 5.05
N THR A 71 8.57 -9.58 5.19
CA THR A 71 7.48 -9.86 4.22
C THR A 71 7.72 -9.23 2.85
N ASN A 72 8.65 -8.27 2.75
CA ASN A 72 9.03 -7.72 1.44
C ASN A 72 9.60 -8.79 0.51
N ARG A 73 10.34 -9.79 1.02
CA ARG A 73 11.02 -10.80 0.20
C ARG A 73 10.06 -11.53 -0.73
N ASP A 74 8.98 -12.04 -0.18
CA ASP A 74 8.02 -12.90 -0.89
C ASP A 74 6.86 -12.12 -1.50
N SER A 75 6.83 -10.81 -1.32
CA SER A 75 5.81 -9.92 -1.86
C SER A 75 6.41 -8.88 -2.84
N THR A 76 6.70 -7.68 -2.36
CA THR A 76 7.12 -6.55 -3.20
C THR A 76 8.43 -6.78 -3.96
N PHE A 77 9.40 -7.44 -3.31
CA PHE A 77 10.67 -7.76 -3.96
C PHE A 77 10.47 -8.79 -5.08
N ALA A 78 9.71 -9.86 -4.81
CA ALA A 78 9.37 -10.86 -5.82
C ALA A 78 8.58 -10.24 -6.98
N GLU A 79 7.62 -9.34 -6.69
CA GLU A 79 6.83 -8.67 -7.73
C GLU A 79 7.68 -7.73 -8.60
N LEU A 80 8.61 -6.97 -8.00
CA LEU A 80 9.54 -6.12 -8.74
C LEU A 80 10.50 -6.95 -9.59
N GLN A 81 10.99 -8.09 -9.08
CA GLN A 81 11.78 -9.01 -9.90
C GLN A 81 10.97 -9.57 -11.07
N ALA A 82 9.73 -9.99 -10.83
CA ALA A 82 8.83 -10.45 -11.89
C ALA A 82 8.59 -9.36 -12.94
N ALA A 83 8.45 -8.10 -12.54
CA ALA A 83 8.33 -6.96 -13.46
C ALA A 83 9.61 -6.77 -14.30
N ILE A 84 10.80 -6.92 -13.70
CA ILE A 84 12.07 -6.88 -14.41
C ILE A 84 12.11 -7.99 -15.49
N TYR A 85 11.80 -9.23 -15.13
CA TYR A 85 11.82 -10.33 -16.09
C TYR A 85 10.75 -10.20 -17.18
N ARG A 86 9.55 -9.69 -16.86
CA ARG A 86 8.51 -9.40 -17.86
C ARG A 86 8.96 -8.35 -18.89
N MET A 87 9.71 -7.33 -18.46
CA MET A 87 10.13 -6.23 -19.35
C MET A 87 11.43 -6.53 -20.11
N PHE A 88 12.37 -7.19 -19.48
CA PHE A 88 13.72 -7.39 -20.03
C PHE A 88 13.98 -8.83 -20.50
N GLY A 89 13.09 -9.78 -20.16
CA GLY A 89 13.21 -11.18 -20.55
C GLY A 89 14.60 -11.76 -20.21
N PRO A 90 15.27 -12.43 -21.18
CA PRO A 90 16.57 -13.04 -20.95
C PRO A 90 17.69 -12.04 -20.68
N TYR A 91 17.43 -10.75 -20.89
CA TYR A 91 18.41 -9.67 -20.66
C TYR A 91 18.28 -9.05 -19.26
N ALA A 92 17.37 -9.53 -18.40
CA ALA A 92 17.11 -8.97 -17.08
C ALA A 92 18.39 -8.76 -16.27
N GLU A 93 19.25 -9.78 -16.18
CA GLU A 93 20.50 -9.73 -15.41
C GLU A 93 21.57 -8.81 -16.03
N ARG A 94 21.49 -8.52 -17.33
CA ARG A 94 22.37 -7.55 -17.98
C ARG A 94 22.06 -6.13 -17.54
N PHE A 95 20.78 -5.82 -17.28
CA PHE A 95 20.31 -4.47 -16.97
C PHE A 95 20.06 -4.24 -15.50
N TRP A 96 19.83 -5.29 -14.74
CA TRP A 96 19.51 -5.21 -13.32
C TRP A 96 20.44 -6.07 -12.48
N LYS A 97 20.87 -5.50 -11.35
CA LYS A 97 21.58 -6.22 -10.29
C LYS A 97 20.62 -6.49 -9.15
N VAL A 98 20.56 -7.74 -8.73
CA VAL A 98 19.71 -8.23 -7.64
C VAL A 98 20.61 -8.59 -6.45
N ASN A 99 20.32 -8.03 -5.28
CA ASN A 99 20.97 -8.39 -4.01
C ASN A 99 19.92 -8.95 -3.06
N LEU A 100 20.26 -10.08 -2.43
CA LEU A 100 19.37 -10.79 -1.52
C LEU A 100 19.63 -10.46 -0.04
N ASN A 101 20.79 -9.90 0.28
CA ASN A 101 21.16 -9.49 1.64
C ASN A 101 22.14 -8.32 1.61
N PRO A 102 21.74 -7.11 2.02
CA PRO A 102 20.34 -6.68 2.20
C PRO A 102 19.58 -6.68 0.88
N LEU A 103 18.24 -6.87 0.93
CA LEU A 103 17.39 -6.82 -0.26
C LEU A 103 17.56 -5.48 -0.97
N SER A 104 17.95 -5.53 -2.24
CA SER A 104 17.97 -4.34 -3.10
C SER A 104 18.03 -4.72 -4.58
N LEU A 105 17.51 -3.82 -5.41
CA LEU A 105 17.59 -3.90 -6.86
C LEU A 105 18.29 -2.64 -7.37
N GLU A 106 19.15 -2.76 -8.35
CA GLU A 106 19.88 -1.64 -8.93
C GLU A 106 19.85 -1.73 -10.47
N CYS A 107 19.35 -0.69 -11.11
CA CYS A 107 19.39 -0.57 -12.55
C CYS A 107 20.80 -0.17 -13.02
N LYS A 108 21.44 -1.02 -13.81
CA LYS A 108 22.81 -0.79 -14.30
C LYS A 108 22.91 0.32 -15.36
N ILE A 109 21.77 0.70 -15.98
CA ILE A 109 21.71 1.78 -16.97
C ILE A 109 21.74 3.14 -16.28
N THR A 110 20.91 3.32 -15.27
CA THR A 110 20.66 4.60 -14.61
C THR A 110 21.42 4.76 -13.29
N GLY A 111 21.85 3.65 -12.68
CA GLY A 111 22.38 3.61 -11.33
C GLY A 111 21.32 3.80 -10.24
N ASN A 112 20.06 3.89 -10.61
CA ASN A 112 18.94 4.02 -9.69
C ASN A 112 18.76 2.77 -8.83
N ARG A 113 18.43 2.95 -7.55
CA ARG A 113 18.32 1.83 -6.60
C ARG A 113 16.94 1.75 -5.96
N ILE A 114 16.50 0.52 -5.73
CA ILE A 114 15.32 0.17 -4.94
C ILE A 114 15.80 -0.54 -3.68
N ILE A 115 15.36 -0.07 -2.53
CA ILE A 115 15.66 -0.67 -1.23
C ILE A 115 14.38 -0.99 -0.47
N PHE A 116 14.45 -1.91 0.47
CA PHE A 116 13.30 -2.44 1.18
C PHE A 116 13.47 -2.24 2.69
N ARG A 117 12.42 -1.81 3.38
CA ARG A 117 12.40 -1.59 4.83
C ARG A 117 11.07 -2.00 5.44
N GLY A 118 11.11 -2.27 6.75
CA GLY A 118 9.94 -2.35 7.61
C GLY A 118 9.80 -1.10 8.48
N VAL A 119 8.63 -0.98 9.12
CA VAL A 119 8.32 0.08 10.09
C VAL A 119 7.58 -0.47 11.32
N LYS A 120 7.83 -1.75 11.65
CA LYS A 120 7.15 -2.47 12.72
C LYS A 120 7.34 -1.80 14.09
N ASP A 121 8.54 -1.32 14.35
CA ASP A 121 8.97 -0.80 15.64
C ASP A 121 9.81 0.48 15.50
N GLN A 122 10.11 1.11 16.62
CA GLN A 122 10.88 2.36 16.64
C GLN A 122 12.28 2.20 16.02
N ARG A 123 12.95 1.07 16.21
CA ARG A 123 14.29 0.81 15.65
C ARG A 123 14.24 0.78 14.11
N GLN A 124 13.21 0.18 13.54
CA GLN A 124 13.02 0.16 12.09
C GLN A 124 12.67 1.57 11.56
N ARG A 125 11.80 2.32 12.26
CA ARG A 125 11.49 3.72 11.93
C ARG A 125 12.75 4.60 11.93
N GLU A 126 13.63 4.46 12.91
CA GLU A 126 14.91 5.19 12.95
C GLU A 126 15.84 4.84 11.77
N LYS A 127 15.90 3.56 11.37
CA LYS A 127 16.64 3.16 10.16
C LYS A 127 16.12 3.84 8.90
N VAL A 128 14.80 4.07 8.78
CA VAL A 128 14.23 4.79 7.65
C VAL A 128 14.70 6.24 7.65
N LYS A 129 14.79 6.90 8.81
CA LYS A 129 15.26 8.28 8.93
C LYS A 129 16.70 8.49 8.44
N SER A 130 17.54 7.47 8.50
CA SER A 130 18.97 7.53 8.14
C SER A 130 19.29 7.09 6.71
N ILE A 131 18.28 6.77 5.87
CA ILE A 131 18.50 6.31 4.50
C ILE A 131 19.21 7.37 3.67
N THR A 132 20.33 6.98 3.06
CA THR A 132 21.07 7.78 2.08
C THR A 132 21.41 6.93 0.87
N PHE A 133 21.60 7.56 -0.27
CA PHE A 133 22.03 6.90 -1.50
C PHE A 133 23.35 7.49 -1.98
N LYS A 134 24.22 6.65 -2.52
CA LYS A 134 25.47 7.08 -3.11
C LYS A 134 25.23 8.01 -4.31
N ASN A 135 24.25 7.65 -5.13
CA ASN A 135 23.87 8.40 -6.31
C ASN A 135 22.41 8.80 -6.22
N GLY A 136 22.10 10.08 -6.58
CA GLY A 136 20.73 10.57 -6.59
C GLY A 136 20.12 10.75 -5.19
N LYS A 137 18.81 10.72 -5.15
CA LYS A 137 18.03 11.03 -3.95
C LYS A 137 16.85 10.06 -3.78
N LEU A 138 16.40 9.85 -2.55
CA LEU A 138 15.11 9.22 -2.31
C LEU A 138 14.02 10.15 -2.79
N VAL A 139 13.30 9.76 -3.84
CA VAL A 139 12.22 10.55 -4.41
C VAL A 139 10.89 9.82 -4.40
N TRP A 140 10.91 8.49 -4.38
CA TRP A 140 9.70 7.67 -4.37
C TRP A 140 9.67 6.73 -3.17
N ILE A 141 8.47 6.57 -2.60
CA ILE A 141 8.18 5.57 -1.56
C ILE A 141 6.96 4.78 -2.00
N TRP A 142 7.03 3.46 -1.91
CA TRP A 142 5.90 2.56 -2.12
C TRP A 142 5.58 1.79 -0.85
N CYS A 143 4.41 2.06 -0.29
CA CYS A 143 3.84 1.35 0.85
C CYS A 143 2.84 0.30 0.33
N GLU A 144 3.20 -0.98 0.40
CA GLU A 144 2.33 -2.10 0.04
C GLU A 144 1.62 -2.62 1.28
N GLU A 145 0.35 -3.00 1.11
CA GLU A 145 -0.59 -3.32 2.20
C GLU A 145 -0.66 -2.18 3.23
N ALA A 146 -0.87 -0.96 2.71
CA ALA A 146 -0.78 0.26 3.51
C ALA A 146 -1.76 0.31 4.70
N THR A 147 -2.80 -0.52 4.70
CA THR A 147 -3.70 -0.69 5.86
C THR A 147 -3.04 -1.33 7.08
N GLU A 148 -1.87 -1.94 6.94
CA GLU A 148 -1.07 -2.41 8.07
C GLU A 148 -0.31 -1.28 8.77
N LEU A 149 -0.14 -0.12 8.11
CA LEU A 149 0.64 1.01 8.61
C LEU A 149 -0.21 1.95 9.49
N LEU A 150 0.43 2.53 10.48
CA LEU A 150 -0.14 3.63 11.25
C LEU A 150 0.02 4.95 10.48
N SER A 151 -0.83 5.94 10.76
CA SER A 151 -0.68 7.28 10.20
C SER A 151 0.70 7.88 10.48
N GLU A 152 1.20 7.69 11.71
CA GLU A 152 2.54 8.13 12.13
C GLU A 152 3.67 7.49 11.32
N ASP A 153 3.53 6.22 10.91
CA ASP A 153 4.52 5.55 10.06
C ASP A 153 4.66 6.30 8.74
N VAL A 154 3.51 6.70 8.16
CA VAL A 154 3.47 7.43 6.88
C VAL A 154 4.00 8.85 7.03
N ASP A 155 3.71 9.53 8.14
CA ASP A 155 4.25 10.87 8.40
C ASP A 155 5.79 10.85 8.48
N ILE A 156 6.37 9.83 9.14
CA ILE A 156 7.83 9.62 9.17
C ILE A 156 8.40 9.38 7.77
N LEU A 157 7.70 8.61 6.94
CA LEU A 157 8.10 8.35 5.55
C LEU A 157 8.01 9.62 4.70
N ASP A 158 6.96 10.39 4.87
CA ASP A 158 6.72 11.64 4.14
C ASP A 158 7.78 12.70 4.43
N ASP A 159 8.18 12.82 5.68
CA ASP A 159 9.28 13.69 6.11
C ASP A 159 10.63 13.35 5.46
N ARG A 160 10.79 12.13 4.90
CA ARG A 160 11.99 11.74 4.15
C ARG A 160 12.03 12.34 2.75
N LEU A 161 10.87 12.65 2.17
CA LEU A 161 10.76 13.24 0.83
C LEU A 161 10.84 14.77 0.91
N ARG A 162 12.04 15.27 1.19
CA ARG A 162 12.27 16.69 1.44
C ARG A 162 13.54 17.22 0.77
N GLY A 163 13.65 18.54 0.75
CA GLY A 163 14.78 19.31 0.22
C GLY A 163 14.61 19.59 -1.26
N LYS A 164 15.45 20.49 -1.78
CA LYS A 164 15.38 20.94 -3.15
C LYS A 164 15.83 19.86 -4.11
N LEU A 165 15.19 19.79 -5.26
CA LEU A 165 15.58 18.99 -6.43
C LEU A 165 16.27 19.86 -7.49
N ASP A 166 16.49 21.16 -7.20
CA ASP A 166 17.15 22.13 -8.07
C ASP A 166 18.58 21.63 -8.42
N GLY A 167 18.95 21.75 -9.66
CA GLY A 167 20.25 21.26 -10.15
C GLY A 167 20.34 19.74 -10.35
N MET A 168 19.27 19.00 -10.02
CA MET A 168 19.10 17.59 -10.36
C MET A 168 18.33 17.43 -11.67
N ASN A 169 18.03 16.18 -12.03
CA ASN A 169 17.21 15.87 -13.19
C ASN A 169 15.81 16.50 -13.05
N PRO A 170 15.33 17.32 -14.00
CA PRO A 170 14.07 18.06 -13.90
C PRO A 170 12.81 17.16 -13.88
N ASN A 171 12.95 15.89 -14.25
CA ASN A 171 11.85 14.92 -14.19
C ASN A 171 11.64 14.32 -12.80
N LEU A 172 12.53 14.60 -11.84
CA LEU A 172 12.40 14.09 -10.48
C LEU A 172 11.27 14.82 -9.73
N TYR A 173 10.47 14.07 -9.01
CA TYR A 173 9.40 14.56 -8.15
C TYR A 173 9.22 13.66 -6.94
N TYR A 174 8.77 14.22 -5.83
CA TYR A 174 8.50 13.46 -4.63
C TYR A 174 7.12 12.81 -4.67
N GLN A 175 7.04 11.49 -4.41
CA GLN A 175 5.77 10.79 -4.40
C GLN A 175 5.76 9.63 -3.40
N ILE A 176 4.65 9.51 -2.66
CA ILE A 176 4.29 8.32 -1.89
C ILE A 176 3.18 7.58 -2.61
N THR A 177 3.39 6.30 -2.88
CA THR A 177 2.39 5.40 -3.43
C THR A 177 1.93 4.44 -2.35
N MET A 178 0.62 4.29 -2.18
CA MET A 178 0.02 3.31 -1.28
C MET A 178 -0.86 2.35 -2.06
N THR A 179 -0.71 1.06 -1.81
CA THR A 179 -1.53 0.00 -2.39
C THR A 179 -2.12 -0.86 -1.28
N PHE A 180 -3.43 -1.13 -1.31
CA PHE A 180 -4.11 -1.88 -0.26
C PHE A 180 -5.50 -2.39 -0.67
N ASN A 181 -6.02 -3.33 0.11
CA ASN A 181 -7.43 -3.69 0.12
C ASN A 181 -8.14 -2.93 1.24
N PRO A 182 -9.31 -2.31 1.00
CA PRO A 182 -9.97 -1.42 1.97
C PRO A 182 -10.77 -2.20 3.03
N VAL A 183 -10.07 -2.79 3.99
CA VAL A 183 -10.64 -3.73 4.99
C VAL A 183 -11.55 -3.07 6.02
N SER A 184 -11.44 -1.76 6.28
CA SER A 184 -12.25 -1.07 7.28
C SER A 184 -12.59 0.35 6.86
N ALA A 185 -13.88 0.72 6.96
CA ALA A 185 -14.36 2.07 6.68
C ALA A 185 -13.91 3.12 7.72
N THR A 186 -13.48 2.69 8.91
CA THR A 186 -12.96 3.59 9.95
C THR A 186 -11.45 3.79 9.87
N HIS A 187 -10.80 3.18 8.87
CA HIS A 187 -9.35 3.28 8.72
C HIS A 187 -8.91 4.72 8.41
N TRP A 188 -7.81 5.17 9.03
CA TRP A 188 -7.27 6.54 8.88
C TRP A 188 -6.98 6.95 7.43
N ILE A 189 -6.61 5.99 6.56
CA ILE A 189 -6.37 6.23 5.12
C ILE A 189 -7.64 6.78 4.46
N LYS A 190 -8.83 6.26 4.82
CA LYS A 190 -10.09 6.75 4.26
C LYS A 190 -10.31 8.22 4.62
N ALA A 191 -10.25 8.54 5.90
CA ALA A 191 -10.46 9.90 6.39
C ALA A 191 -9.43 10.90 5.82
N ARG A 192 -8.18 10.47 5.63
CA ARG A 192 -7.09 11.33 5.17
C ARG A 192 -7.10 11.56 3.66
N TYR A 193 -7.39 10.52 2.85
CA TYR A 193 -7.16 10.57 1.41
C TYR A 193 -8.39 10.35 0.54
N PHE A 194 -9.54 9.94 1.11
CA PHE A 194 -10.75 9.68 0.34
C PHE A 194 -11.92 10.58 0.74
N ASP A 195 -12.00 10.99 2.00
CA ASP A 195 -13.12 11.79 2.49
C ASP A 195 -12.90 13.31 2.29
N LYS A 196 -11.69 13.70 1.88
CA LYS A 196 -11.33 15.10 1.61
C LYS A 196 -10.71 15.20 0.23
N ALA A 197 -11.13 16.21 -0.53
CA ALA A 197 -10.48 16.57 -1.78
C ALA A 197 -9.15 17.27 -1.50
N ASP A 198 -8.07 16.79 -2.12
CA ASP A 198 -6.74 17.36 -2.01
C ASP A 198 -6.10 17.34 -3.41
N PRO A 199 -5.63 18.47 -3.96
CA PRO A 199 -5.03 18.54 -5.29
C PRO A 199 -3.75 17.74 -5.42
N ASP A 200 -3.07 17.42 -4.31
CA ASP A 200 -1.86 16.61 -4.28
C ASP A 200 -2.12 15.10 -4.17
N VAL A 201 -3.40 14.68 -4.08
CA VAL A 201 -3.82 13.30 -3.91
C VAL A 201 -4.52 12.76 -5.16
N LEU A 202 -4.00 11.68 -5.71
CA LEU A 202 -4.74 10.81 -6.62
C LEU A 202 -5.27 9.61 -5.84
N ALA A 203 -6.57 9.60 -5.54
CA ALA A 203 -7.27 8.44 -5.02
C ALA A 203 -7.81 7.58 -6.16
N HIS A 204 -7.32 6.35 -6.30
CA HIS A 204 -7.69 5.43 -7.38
C HIS A 204 -8.38 4.19 -6.85
N HIS A 205 -9.38 3.72 -7.58
CA HIS A 205 -10.11 2.49 -7.28
C HIS A 205 -10.06 1.53 -8.46
N SER A 206 -9.74 0.27 -8.20
CA SER A 206 -9.72 -0.79 -9.21
C SER A 206 -10.27 -2.10 -8.68
N THR A 207 -10.86 -2.90 -9.56
CA THR A 207 -11.42 -4.21 -9.23
C THR A 207 -10.87 -5.29 -10.16
N TYR A 208 -11.04 -6.56 -9.78
CA TYR A 208 -10.71 -7.67 -10.66
C TYR A 208 -11.46 -7.60 -12.00
N LYS A 209 -12.67 -6.98 -12.05
CA LYS A 209 -13.47 -6.80 -13.27
C LYS A 209 -12.81 -5.87 -14.28
N THR A 210 -12.00 -4.93 -13.82
CA THR A 210 -11.25 -4.02 -14.68
C THR A 210 -9.85 -4.54 -15.05
N ASN A 211 -9.45 -5.69 -14.49
CA ASN A 211 -8.17 -6.30 -14.80
C ASN A 211 -8.29 -7.21 -16.05
N ARG A 212 -7.82 -6.72 -17.19
CA ARG A 212 -7.84 -7.48 -18.43
C ARG A 212 -6.94 -8.72 -18.46
N PHE A 213 -6.04 -8.87 -17.46
CA PHE A 213 -5.13 -10.01 -17.34
C PHE A 213 -5.63 -11.06 -16.36
N ILE A 214 -6.84 -10.87 -15.80
CA ILE A 214 -7.41 -11.82 -14.85
C ILE A 214 -7.69 -13.15 -15.53
N ASP A 215 -7.34 -14.26 -14.89
CA ASP A 215 -7.67 -15.57 -15.42
C ASP A 215 -9.16 -15.91 -15.20
N PRO A 216 -9.78 -16.70 -16.12
CA PRO A 216 -11.21 -17.03 -16.02
C PRO A 216 -11.58 -17.85 -14.79
N ALA A 217 -10.65 -18.63 -14.21
CA ALA A 217 -10.92 -19.43 -13.02
C ALA A 217 -11.02 -18.53 -11.78
N TYR A 218 -10.12 -17.55 -11.66
CA TYR A 218 -10.20 -16.55 -10.59
C TYR A 218 -11.47 -15.70 -10.71
N TYR A 219 -11.83 -15.29 -11.94
CA TYR A 219 -13.06 -14.55 -12.18
C TYR A 219 -14.29 -15.32 -11.67
N ARG A 220 -14.43 -16.60 -12.05
CA ARG A 220 -15.52 -17.47 -11.57
C ARG A 220 -15.50 -17.65 -10.04
N ARG A 221 -14.31 -17.74 -9.41
CA ARG A 221 -14.20 -17.80 -7.95
C ARG A 221 -14.77 -16.55 -7.29
N MET A 222 -14.49 -15.36 -7.83
CA MET A 222 -15.00 -14.10 -7.28
C MET A 222 -16.51 -13.98 -7.45
N GLU A 223 -17.07 -14.45 -8.58
CA GLU A 223 -18.52 -14.47 -8.76
C GLU A 223 -19.21 -15.41 -7.76
N ARG A 224 -18.64 -16.58 -7.47
CA ARG A 224 -19.16 -17.47 -6.41
C ARG A 224 -19.08 -16.84 -5.03
N ARG A 225 -17.96 -16.15 -4.72
CA ARG A 225 -17.81 -15.46 -3.45
C ARG A 225 -18.90 -14.45 -3.17
N LYS A 226 -19.47 -13.84 -4.20
CA LYS A 226 -20.58 -12.90 -4.09
C LYS A 226 -21.80 -13.51 -3.38
N GLU A 227 -22.03 -14.81 -3.58
CA GLU A 227 -23.15 -15.56 -2.96
C GLU A 227 -22.74 -16.18 -1.62
N GLU A 228 -21.53 -16.69 -1.51
CA GLU A 228 -21.03 -17.44 -0.36
C GLU A 228 -20.56 -16.53 0.80
N ASP A 229 -20.00 -15.35 0.48
CA ASP A 229 -19.39 -14.41 1.43
C ASP A 229 -19.59 -12.97 0.91
N PRO A 230 -20.81 -12.40 1.00
CA PRO A 230 -21.13 -11.07 0.48
C PRO A 230 -20.24 -9.96 1.05
N GLU A 231 -19.95 -9.98 2.35
CA GLU A 231 -19.09 -8.98 3.00
C GLU A 231 -17.64 -9.08 2.53
N GLY A 232 -17.08 -10.27 2.49
CA GLY A 232 -15.76 -10.47 1.91
C GLY A 232 -15.72 -10.14 0.42
N TYR A 233 -16.83 -10.33 -0.31
CA TYR A 233 -16.92 -9.90 -1.71
C TYR A 233 -16.91 -8.37 -1.85
N ARG A 234 -17.54 -7.62 -0.94
CA ARG A 234 -17.46 -6.15 -0.95
C ARG A 234 -16.02 -5.67 -0.88
N VAL A 235 -15.24 -6.20 0.06
CA VAL A 235 -13.84 -5.81 0.27
C VAL A 235 -12.93 -6.37 -0.81
N TYR A 236 -12.91 -7.69 -0.97
CA TYR A 236 -11.92 -8.39 -1.81
C TYR A 236 -12.35 -8.55 -3.26
N GLY A 237 -13.64 -8.48 -3.56
CA GLY A 237 -14.20 -8.52 -4.90
C GLY A 237 -14.43 -7.12 -5.49
N LEU A 238 -15.09 -6.24 -4.76
CA LEU A 238 -15.42 -4.90 -5.24
C LEU A 238 -14.40 -3.84 -4.84
N GLY A 239 -13.54 -4.10 -3.85
CA GLY A 239 -12.61 -3.10 -3.34
C GLY A 239 -13.32 -1.93 -2.66
N GLU A 240 -14.49 -2.17 -2.09
CA GLU A 240 -15.23 -1.23 -1.28
C GLU A 240 -14.74 -1.27 0.16
N TRP A 241 -14.93 -0.17 0.89
CA TRP A 241 -14.58 -0.13 2.29
C TRP A 241 -15.45 -1.13 3.05
N GLY A 242 -14.78 -2.05 3.77
CA GLY A 242 -15.45 -3.01 4.65
C GLY A 242 -16.13 -2.29 5.81
N GLU A 243 -17.27 -2.76 6.20
CA GLU A 243 -17.83 -2.46 7.52
C GLU A 243 -16.96 -3.15 8.56
N LEU A 244 -17.02 -2.71 9.82
CA LEU A 244 -16.20 -3.23 10.91
C LEU A 244 -16.17 -4.77 10.89
N GLY A 245 -15.27 -5.34 10.11
CA GLY A 245 -15.06 -6.77 10.03
C GLY A 245 -14.45 -7.25 11.35
N GLY A 246 -15.04 -8.27 11.95
CA GLY A 246 -14.62 -8.82 13.22
C GLY A 246 -15.55 -8.50 14.39
N LEU A 247 -16.66 -7.82 14.15
CA LEU A 247 -17.71 -7.72 15.16
C LEU A 247 -18.33 -9.09 15.37
N ILE A 248 -18.18 -9.64 16.57
CA ILE A 248 -18.85 -10.87 17.01
C ILE A 248 -20.35 -10.62 17.07
N LEU A 249 -20.74 -9.41 17.49
CA LEU A 249 -22.11 -8.95 17.52
C LEU A 249 -22.32 -7.91 16.43
N THR A 250 -23.15 -8.21 15.46
CA THR A 250 -23.49 -7.32 14.33
C THR A 250 -24.82 -6.58 14.54
N ASN A 251 -25.62 -7.04 15.49
CA ASN A 251 -26.92 -6.47 15.81
C ASN A 251 -26.81 -5.54 17.02
N PHE A 252 -26.26 -4.34 16.82
CA PHE A 252 -26.20 -3.29 17.84
C PHE A 252 -26.48 -1.92 17.21
N GLU A 253 -26.96 -1.02 18.03
CA GLU A 253 -27.17 0.38 17.67
C GLU A 253 -26.32 1.27 18.57
N VAL A 254 -25.79 2.36 18.02
CA VAL A 254 -25.02 3.35 18.77
C VAL A 254 -25.94 4.51 19.11
N HIS A 255 -26.12 4.75 20.39
CA HIS A 255 -26.93 5.86 20.90
C HIS A 255 -26.13 6.73 21.86
N ASP A 256 -26.34 8.03 21.78
CA ASP A 256 -25.89 8.97 22.80
C ASP A 256 -26.86 8.96 23.96
N PHE A 257 -26.46 8.40 25.10
CA PHE A 257 -27.27 8.41 26.32
C PHE A 257 -26.42 8.72 27.55
N LYS A 258 -27.04 9.35 28.53
CA LYS A 258 -26.40 9.60 29.84
C LYS A 258 -26.56 8.38 30.71
N VAL A 259 -25.45 7.74 31.07
CA VAL A 259 -25.48 6.62 32.03
C VAL A 259 -25.81 7.15 33.43
N ASN A 260 -26.98 6.80 33.93
CA ASN A 260 -27.32 7.00 35.35
C ASN A 260 -27.02 5.71 36.13
N ARG A 261 -25.86 5.68 36.82
CA ARG A 261 -25.40 4.49 37.55
C ARG A 261 -26.32 4.12 38.71
N ASP A 262 -26.95 5.12 39.33
CA ASP A 262 -27.87 4.91 40.45
C ASP A 262 -29.19 4.24 40.04
N ALA A 263 -29.43 4.08 38.76
CA ALA A 263 -30.58 3.38 38.20
C ALA A 263 -30.40 1.86 38.15
N PHE A 264 -29.20 1.35 38.41
CA PHE A 264 -28.88 -0.08 38.37
C PHE A 264 -28.74 -0.67 39.79
N ASP A 265 -29.10 -1.92 39.94
CA ASP A 265 -28.91 -2.67 41.18
C ASP A 265 -27.42 -2.94 41.46
N ALA A 266 -26.65 -3.11 40.38
CA ALA A 266 -25.20 -3.20 40.42
C ALA A 266 -24.59 -2.67 39.13
N PHE A 267 -23.37 -2.11 39.23
CA PHE A 267 -22.62 -1.63 38.08
C PHE A 267 -21.17 -2.10 38.17
N TYR A 268 -20.71 -2.75 37.10
CA TYR A 268 -19.37 -3.34 37.03
C TYR A 268 -18.56 -2.73 35.90
N TYR A 269 -17.22 -2.77 36.01
CA TYR A 269 -16.31 -2.42 34.95
C TYR A 269 -15.46 -3.61 34.59
N GLY A 270 -15.40 -3.93 33.30
CA GLY A 270 -14.44 -4.84 32.75
C GLY A 270 -13.39 -4.05 31.97
N GLN A 271 -12.11 -4.39 32.12
CA GLN A 271 -11.04 -3.78 31.34
C GLN A 271 -10.18 -4.88 30.72
N ASP A 272 -9.97 -4.77 29.41
CA ASP A 272 -9.00 -5.56 28.67
C ASP A 272 -7.76 -4.70 28.39
N PHE A 273 -6.58 -5.19 28.83
CA PHE A 273 -5.32 -4.51 28.66
C PHE A 273 -4.64 -4.98 27.37
N GLY A 274 -4.77 -4.22 26.30
CA GLY A 274 -4.07 -4.48 25.05
C GLY A 274 -2.60 -4.03 25.15
N TYR A 275 -1.64 -4.93 24.91
CA TYR A 275 -0.23 -4.59 24.85
C TYR A 275 0.17 -3.88 23.54
N ASN A 276 -0.43 -4.30 22.42
CA ASN A 276 -0.21 -3.73 21.09
C ASN A 276 -1.51 -3.20 20.43
N HIS A 277 -2.62 -3.21 21.17
CA HIS A 277 -3.93 -2.76 20.72
C HIS A 277 -4.49 -1.77 21.74
N ALA A 278 -5.51 -1.03 21.34
CA ALA A 278 -6.18 -0.11 22.25
C ALA A 278 -6.77 -0.88 23.46
N ASN A 279 -6.67 -0.28 24.66
CA ASN A 279 -7.35 -0.79 25.84
C ASN A 279 -8.87 -0.66 25.63
N ALA A 280 -9.61 -1.69 26.00
CA ALA A 280 -11.07 -1.64 26.05
C ALA A 280 -11.54 -1.54 27.52
N ILE A 281 -12.44 -0.61 27.79
CA ILE A 281 -13.13 -0.49 29.08
C ILE A 281 -14.62 -0.60 28.79
N LEU A 282 -15.28 -1.54 29.47
CA LEU A 282 -16.70 -1.80 29.35
C LEU A 282 -17.37 -1.57 30.70
N GLY A 283 -18.42 -0.76 30.74
CA GLY A 283 -19.32 -0.64 31.89
C GLY A 283 -20.54 -1.53 31.68
N VAL A 284 -20.89 -2.31 32.68
CA VAL A 284 -22.04 -3.23 32.66
C VAL A 284 -22.96 -2.90 33.82
N GLY A 285 -24.17 -2.51 33.50
CA GLY A 285 -25.24 -2.33 34.48
C GLY A 285 -26.09 -3.59 34.62
N TRP A 286 -26.43 -3.95 35.85
CA TRP A 286 -27.34 -5.03 36.17
C TRP A 286 -28.61 -4.45 36.80
N LYS A 287 -29.79 -4.80 36.29
CA LYS A 287 -31.07 -4.36 36.81
C LYS A 287 -32.14 -5.38 36.51
N ASP A 288 -32.94 -5.72 37.51
CA ASP A 288 -34.12 -6.61 37.38
C ASP A 288 -33.82 -7.95 36.71
N GLY A 289 -32.59 -8.47 36.86
CA GLY A 289 -32.13 -9.72 36.24
C GLY A 289 -31.62 -9.58 34.81
N GLU A 290 -31.55 -8.37 34.27
CA GLU A 290 -31.05 -8.07 32.92
C GLU A 290 -29.71 -7.33 32.95
N VAL A 291 -28.95 -7.45 31.87
CA VAL A 291 -27.64 -6.83 31.67
C VAL A 291 -27.80 -5.68 30.67
N TYR A 292 -27.23 -4.52 31.00
CA TYR A 292 -27.25 -3.32 30.21
C TYR A 292 -25.82 -2.80 29.90
#